data_b4cb20634b0aaaf39639ff8bbb4acb20
#
_entry.id   b4cb20634b0aaaf39639ff8bbb4acb20
#
_cell.length_a   1.000
_cell.length_b   1.000
_cell.length_c   1.000
_cell.angle_alpha   90.00
_cell.angle_beta   90.00
_cell.angle_gamma   90.00
#
_symmetry.space_group_name_H-M   'P 1'
#
loop_
_entity.id
_entity.type
_entity.pdbx_description
1 polymer ?
#
loop_
_entity_poly.entity_id
_entity_poly.type
_entity_poly.pdbx_seq_one_letter_code
_entity_poly.pdbx_strand_id
1 'polypeptide(L)'
;MASFRSILGYYRAYRGMAIASMTAASLCELVDLLVPYAMGQILNLLSQQPLDPPVVAIAHTLQTWTGWNNAFGVNLTVLGSIVFLATVVRAPIQPWLGVWFHWWIALAARRDHTRKAVEKILTLPLEFFEENNPGRIANRVSKGIANHTWSYPEIAGQLIPKLVRVLGIGVIVWWLDWPIALGLLLSFTVILVLTLRTLRRIIQKEEILDSHIESTESRTSEIITNIKTVKAFATEARELARQTQRLDREFKMVIDRIHRGYMYLITWQASLVQFCLFTLLGFSLAATIAGRVSIGHFITIYTLASMAYAEITPLSQVSEVFARRYASILRFHEFMELPPGRDAIDLEQQEIPSLKFSGKVDFQHVWFSYTPGRPILRDINLLIEPCQTVALVGRSGSGKSTLIKLLFRYFQPDQGQILIDGQDIQTLDVCAYRRRLAIVHQEVDVFNGTLWDNLTYANPEVSADAVYEACAIARVDEFVHQLPLGYRTIVGERGLRLSGGQRQRLGIARALLADPDVLIFDEATSSLDYESEREIQLALRSITGTRTMIVIAHRLSTVRDANQIVVLDQGTIREQGDHETLLAQGGLYAHLYSIQRDRAPHA
;
A
#
# COMPACT_ATOMS: atom_id res chain seq x y z
N MET A 1 -15.54 10.05 -5.19
CA MET A 1 -15.73 9.02 -4.14
C MET A 1 -15.65 7.65 -4.77
N ALA A 2 -14.68 6.85 -4.35
CA ALA A 2 -14.55 5.47 -4.81
C ALA A 2 -15.83 4.69 -4.50
N SER A 3 -16.35 3.94 -5.47
CA SER A 3 -17.60 3.19 -5.35
C SER A 3 -17.33 1.69 -5.45
N PHE A 4 -18.31 0.86 -5.09
CA PHE A 4 -18.21 -0.59 -5.28
C PHE A 4 -17.87 -0.98 -6.73
N ARG A 5 -18.29 -0.17 -7.71
CA ARG A 5 -17.91 -0.35 -9.13
C ARG A 5 -16.41 -0.19 -9.36
N SER A 6 -15.75 0.72 -8.63
CA SER A 6 -14.29 0.90 -8.72
C SER A 6 -13.57 -0.35 -8.23
N ILE A 7 -14.06 -0.98 -7.15
CA ILE A 7 -13.51 -2.23 -6.61
C ILE A 7 -13.62 -3.38 -7.63
N LEU A 8 -14.78 -3.52 -8.26
CA LEU A 8 -14.98 -4.52 -9.31
C LEU A 8 -14.14 -4.24 -10.57
N GLY A 9 -13.89 -2.96 -10.86
CA GLY A 9 -13.05 -2.52 -11.98
C GLY A 9 -11.62 -3.09 -11.91
N TYR A 10 -11.10 -3.33 -10.73
CA TYR A 10 -9.77 -3.92 -10.52
C TYR A 10 -9.63 -5.34 -11.08
N TYR A 11 -10.72 -6.12 -11.09
CA TYR A 11 -10.72 -7.49 -11.60
C TYR A 11 -11.16 -7.58 -13.06
N ARG A 12 -11.41 -6.44 -13.71
CA ARG A 12 -11.92 -6.39 -15.11
C ARG A 12 -11.00 -7.09 -16.10
N ALA A 13 -9.69 -7.03 -15.87
CA ALA A 13 -8.69 -7.72 -16.72
C ALA A 13 -8.83 -9.25 -16.66
N TYR A 14 -9.35 -9.79 -15.56
CA TYR A 14 -9.49 -11.23 -15.29
C TYR A 14 -10.94 -11.72 -15.40
N ARG A 15 -11.87 -10.91 -15.97
CA ARG A 15 -13.31 -11.16 -15.97
C ARG A 15 -13.70 -12.54 -16.52
N GLY A 16 -13.08 -13.01 -17.60
CA GLY A 16 -13.39 -14.31 -18.21
C GLY A 16 -13.09 -15.47 -17.25
N MET A 17 -11.89 -15.46 -16.66
CA MET A 17 -11.45 -16.47 -15.70
C MET A 17 -12.26 -16.39 -14.39
N ALA A 18 -12.59 -15.16 -13.94
CA ALA A 18 -13.42 -14.94 -12.76
C ALA A 18 -14.81 -15.53 -12.94
N ILE A 19 -15.48 -15.27 -14.07
CA ILE A 19 -16.80 -15.84 -14.36
C ILE A 19 -16.72 -17.37 -14.45
N ALA A 20 -15.73 -17.90 -15.16
CA ALA A 20 -15.55 -19.35 -15.31
C ALA A 20 -15.33 -20.04 -13.93
N SER A 21 -14.47 -19.49 -13.09
CA SER A 21 -14.21 -20.06 -11.75
C SER A 21 -15.41 -19.95 -10.80
N MET A 22 -16.14 -18.82 -10.82
CA MET A 22 -17.37 -18.66 -10.04
C MET A 22 -18.48 -19.60 -10.49
N THR A 23 -18.67 -19.77 -11.81
CA THR A 23 -19.65 -20.70 -12.34
C THR A 23 -19.28 -22.15 -12.01
N ALA A 24 -18.00 -22.53 -12.15
CA ALA A 24 -17.53 -23.86 -11.78
C ALA A 24 -17.74 -24.15 -10.29
N ALA A 25 -17.38 -23.22 -9.42
CA ALA A 25 -17.60 -23.35 -7.97
C ALA A 25 -19.10 -23.47 -7.63
N SER A 26 -19.95 -22.64 -8.25
CA SER A 26 -21.41 -22.68 -8.06
C SER A 26 -22.02 -23.99 -8.56
N LEU A 27 -21.53 -24.51 -9.68
CA LEU A 27 -21.97 -25.80 -10.21
C LEU A 27 -21.62 -26.96 -9.26
N CYS A 28 -20.42 -26.92 -8.68
CA CYS A 28 -20.02 -27.89 -7.65
C CYS A 28 -20.95 -27.87 -6.43
N GLU A 29 -21.39 -26.71 -5.99
CA GLU A 29 -22.35 -26.57 -4.89
C GLU A 29 -23.74 -27.13 -5.24
N LEU A 30 -24.18 -26.98 -6.49
CA LEU A 30 -25.44 -27.58 -6.96
C LEU A 30 -25.35 -29.11 -7.08
N VAL A 31 -24.21 -29.63 -7.56
CA VAL A 31 -23.98 -31.09 -7.64
C VAL A 31 -24.01 -31.72 -6.25
N ASP A 32 -23.55 -31.01 -5.21
CA ASP A 32 -23.61 -31.46 -3.82
C ASP A 32 -25.04 -31.73 -3.32
N LEU A 33 -26.02 -31.03 -3.89
CA LEU A 33 -27.44 -31.21 -3.53
C LEU A 33 -28.03 -32.51 -4.05
N LEU A 34 -27.39 -33.16 -5.04
CA LEU A 34 -27.81 -34.44 -5.54
C LEU A 34 -27.62 -35.57 -4.51
N VAL A 35 -26.68 -35.41 -3.56
CA VAL A 35 -26.42 -36.44 -2.54
C VAL A 35 -27.60 -36.63 -1.60
N PRO A 36 -28.14 -35.61 -0.89
CA PRO A 36 -29.31 -35.76 -0.05
C PRO A 36 -30.53 -36.23 -0.83
N TYR A 37 -30.70 -35.75 -2.08
CA TYR A 37 -31.78 -36.19 -2.95
C TYR A 37 -31.67 -37.70 -3.29
N ALA A 38 -30.50 -38.15 -3.72
CA ALA A 38 -30.29 -39.59 -4.03
C ALA A 38 -30.44 -40.48 -2.80
N MET A 39 -30.00 -40.01 -1.61
CA MET A 39 -30.21 -40.74 -0.35
C MET A 39 -31.67 -40.89 -0.03
N GLY A 40 -32.49 -39.85 -0.25
CA GLY A 40 -33.95 -39.95 -0.11
C GLY A 40 -34.58 -40.94 -1.09
N GLN A 41 -34.14 -40.94 -2.37
CA GLN A 41 -34.61 -41.90 -3.36
C GLN A 41 -34.20 -43.35 -3.02
N ILE A 42 -33.00 -43.57 -2.47
CA ILE A 42 -32.58 -44.88 -1.95
C ILE A 42 -33.52 -45.34 -0.84
N LEU A 43 -33.93 -44.45 0.05
CA LEU A 43 -34.86 -44.79 1.12
C LEU A 43 -36.27 -45.11 0.57
N ASN A 44 -36.74 -44.39 -0.45
CA ASN A 44 -37.99 -44.72 -1.15
C ASN A 44 -37.92 -46.12 -1.78
N LEU A 45 -36.77 -46.43 -2.43
CA LEU A 45 -36.57 -47.75 -3.01
C LEU A 45 -36.61 -48.87 -1.95
N LEU A 46 -35.97 -48.68 -0.82
CA LEU A 46 -35.95 -49.64 0.31
C LEU A 46 -37.31 -49.77 1.00
N SER A 47 -38.07 -48.70 1.04
CA SER A 47 -39.43 -48.66 1.63
C SER A 47 -40.53 -49.06 0.63
N GLN A 48 -40.14 -49.52 -0.56
CA GLN A 48 -41.08 -49.91 -1.66
C GLN A 48 -42.03 -48.77 -2.07
N GLN A 49 -41.60 -47.53 -1.92
CA GLN A 49 -42.31 -46.35 -2.40
C GLN A 49 -41.88 -45.99 -3.82
N PRO A 50 -42.74 -45.30 -4.60
CA PRO A 50 -42.40 -44.93 -5.97
C PRO A 50 -41.20 -44.00 -6.00
N LEU A 51 -40.31 -44.22 -7.00
CA LEU A 51 -39.20 -43.34 -7.29
C LEU A 51 -39.67 -42.18 -8.19
N ASP A 52 -38.95 -41.09 -8.13
CA ASP A 52 -39.22 -39.91 -8.93
C ASP A 52 -38.97 -40.16 -10.43
N PRO A 53 -39.76 -39.52 -11.33
CA PRO A 53 -39.67 -39.72 -12.76
C PRO A 53 -38.26 -39.60 -13.38
N PRO A 54 -37.40 -38.62 -12.97
CA PRO A 54 -36.07 -38.51 -13.49
C PRO A 54 -35.17 -39.72 -13.21
N VAL A 55 -35.30 -40.30 -12.00
CA VAL A 55 -34.51 -41.48 -11.61
C VAL A 55 -34.98 -42.70 -12.38
N VAL A 56 -36.29 -42.86 -12.53
CA VAL A 56 -36.91 -43.95 -13.30
C VAL A 56 -36.48 -43.88 -14.80
N ALA A 57 -36.44 -42.67 -15.38
CA ALA A 57 -36.03 -42.46 -16.76
C ALA A 57 -34.55 -42.86 -16.99
N ILE A 58 -33.67 -42.46 -16.08
CA ILE A 58 -32.23 -42.85 -16.14
C ILE A 58 -32.09 -44.36 -15.97
N ALA A 59 -32.80 -44.95 -15.04
CA ALA A 59 -32.75 -46.37 -14.79
C ALA A 59 -33.27 -47.18 -15.98
N HIS A 60 -34.37 -46.76 -16.63
CA HIS A 60 -34.90 -47.37 -17.83
C HIS A 60 -33.89 -47.31 -19.02
N THR A 61 -33.23 -46.16 -19.18
CA THR A 61 -32.18 -45.99 -20.19
C THR A 61 -31.02 -46.96 -19.95
N LEU A 62 -30.58 -47.11 -18.67
CA LEU A 62 -29.54 -48.04 -18.31
C LEU A 62 -29.96 -49.51 -18.55
N GLN A 63 -31.22 -49.85 -18.25
CA GLN A 63 -31.81 -51.20 -18.50
C GLN A 63 -31.77 -51.57 -19.99
N THR A 64 -32.19 -50.63 -20.86
CA THR A 64 -32.19 -50.84 -22.30
C THR A 64 -30.80 -51.01 -22.88
N TRP A 65 -29.80 -50.36 -22.29
CA TRP A 65 -28.40 -50.47 -22.74
C TRP A 65 -27.68 -51.71 -22.21
N THR A 66 -27.95 -52.13 -20.96
CA THR A 66 -27.22 -53.22 -20.31
C THR A 66 -27.93 -54.58 -20.40
N GLY A 67 -29.23 -54.59 -20.71
CA GLY A 67 -30.05 -55.80 -20.69
C GLY A 67 -30.31 -56.35 -19.27
N TRP A 68 -30.06 -55.61 -18.22
CA TRP A 68 -30.27 -56.02 -16.83
C TRP A 68 -31.74 -56.07 -16.48
N ASN A 69 -32.26 -57.27 -16.14
CA ASN A 69 -33.69 -57.47 -15.82
C ASN A 69 -34.05 -57.18 -14.36
N ASN A 70 -33.08 -56.98 -13.48
CA ASN A 70 -33.33 -56.67 -12.05
C ASN A 70 -33.55 -55.18 -11.84
N ALA A 71 -34.79 -54.73 -11.86
CA ALA A 71 -35.17 -53.32 -11.68
C ALA A 71 -34.67 -52.73 -10.36
N PHE A 72 -34.69 -53.47 -9.24
CA PHE A 72 -34.17 -53.02 -7.94
C PHE A 72 -32.64 -52.78 -8.02
N GLY A 73 -31.89 -53.72 -8.57
CA GLY A 73 -30.44 -53.61 -8.72
C GLY A 73 -30.06 -52.45 -9.63
N VAL A 74 -30.76 -52.24 -10.73
CA VAL A 74 -30.50 -51.11 -11.65
C VAL A 74 -30.76 -49.77 -10.97
N ASN A 75 -31.90 -49.58 -10.27
CA ASN A 75 -32.21 -48.35 -9.53
C ASN A 75 -31.17 -48.05 -8.47
N LEU A 76 -30.76 -49.06 -7.69
CA LEU A 76 -29.71 -48.90 -6.68
C LEU A 76 -28.34 -48.52 -7.28
N THR A 77 -28.00 -49.11 -8.44
CA THR A 77 -26.75 -48.79 -9.14
C THR A 77 -26.77 -47.34 -9.67
N VAL A 78 -27.90 -46.89 -10.26
CA VAL A 78 -28.04 -45.51 -10.72
C VAL A 78 -27.86 -44.51 -9.56
N LEU A 79 -28.60 -44.72 -8.45
CA LEU A 79 -28.51 -43.85 -7.27
C LEU A 79 -27.13 -43.89 -6.64
N GLY A 80 -26.52 -45.08 -6.52
CA GLY A 80 -25.15 -45.22 -6.01
C GLY A 80 -24.12 -44.51 -6.90
N SER A 81 -24.30 -44.59 -8.26
CA SER A 81 -23.44 -43.88 -9.20
C SER A 81 -23.57 -42.37 -9.09
N ILE A 82 -24.78 -41.83 -8.87
CA ILE A 82 -25.00 -40.42 -8.64
C ILE A 82 -24.24 -39.97 -7.37
N VAL A 83 -24.37 -40.71 -6.27
CA VAL A 83 -23.64 -40.41 -5.03
C VAL A 83 -22.14 -40.50 -5.24
N PHE A 84 -21.65 -41.56 -5.91
CA PHE A 84 -20.23 -41.74 -6.19
C PHE A 84 -19.65 -40.59 -7.04
N LEU A 85 -20.32 -40.19 -8.11
CA LEU A 85 -19.89 -39.06 -8.97
C LEU A 85 -19.91 -37.73 -8.20
N ALA A 86 -20.97 -37.48 -7.43
CA ALA A 86 -21.14 -36.23 -6.69
C ALA A 86 -20.16 -36.11 -5.50
N THR A 87 -19.67 -37.22 -4.94
CA THR A 87 -18.75 -37.20 -3.78
C THR A 87 -17.32 -37.56 -4.19
N VAL A 88 -17.08 -38.79 -4.66
CA VAL A 88 -15.73 -39.33 -4.88
C VAL A 88 -15.05 -38.69 -6.09
N VAL A 89 -15.75 -38.58 -7.22
CA VAL A 89 -15.16 -38.03 -8.45
C VAL A 89 -15.01 -36.51 -8.36
N ARG A 90 -15.99 -35.83 -7.78
CA ARG A 90 -15.94 -34.36 -7.63
C ARG A 90 -14.86 -33.90 -6.65
N ALA A 91 -14.67 -34.60 -5.54
CA ALA A 91 -13.77 -34.16 -4.46
C ALA A 91 -12.36 -33.76 -4.90
N PRO A 92 -11.64 -34.52 -5.75
CA PRO A 92 -10.31 -34.12 -6.22
C PRO A 92 -10.36 -33.01 -7.29
N ILE A 93 -11.48 -32.81 -7.98
CA ILE A 93 -11.60 -31.86 -9.09
C ILE A 93 -11.95 -30.45 -8.58
N GLN A 94 -12.82 -30.36 -7.57
CA GLN A 94 -13.34 -29.11 -7.04
C GLN A 94 -12.25 -28.10 -6.59
N PRO A 95 -11.18 -28.49 -5.87
CA PRO A 95 -10.12 -27.55 -5.48
C PRO A 95 -9.43 -26.90 -6.68
N TRP A 96 -9.22 -27.65 -7.76
CA TRP A 96 -8.55 -27.14 -8.97
C TRP A 96 -9.45 -26.23 -9.79
N LEU A 97 -10.73 -26.51 -9.91
CA LEU A 97 -11.67 -25.69 -10.67
C LEU A 97 -12.09 -24.40 -9.91
N GLY A 98 -12.15 -24.45 -8.58
CA GLY A 98 -12.57 -23.31 -7.77
C GLY A 98 -11.38 -22.63 -7.08
N VAL A 99 -10.86 -23.24 -6.01
CA VAL A 99 -9.89 -22.61 -5.11
C VAL A 99 -8.62 -22.15 -5.81
N TRP A 100 -8.06 -22.99 -6.69
CA TRP A 100 -6.85 -22.66 -7.46
C TRP A 100 -7.02 -21.39 -8.30
N PHE A 101 -8.09 -21.30 -9.10
CA PHE A 101 -8.32 -20.13 -9.95
C PHE A 101 -8.64 -18.87 -9.16
N HIS A 102 -9.39 -18.97 -8.05
CA HIS A 102 -9.64 -17.81 -7.18
C HIS A 102 -8.36 -17.24 -6.62
N TRP A 103 -7.46 -18.10 -6.13
CA TRP A 103 -6.15 -17.67 -5.63
C TRP A 103 -5.25 -17.12 -6.73
N TRP A 104 -5.23 -17.77 -7.89
CA TRP A 104 -4.44 -17.28 -9.02
C TRP A 104 -4.86 -15.86 -9.42
N ILE A 105 -6.18 -15.61 -9.55
CA ILE A 105 -6.71 -14.29 -9.87
C ILE A 105 -6.34 -13.27 -8.77
N ALA A 106 -6.50 -13.64 -7.49
CA ALA A 106 -6.18 -12.78 -6.36
C ALA A 106 -4.70 -12.37 -6.35
N LEU A 107 -3.79 -13.32 -6.58
CA LEU A 107 -2.35 -13.07 -6.59
C LEU A 107 -1.90 -12.31 -7.85
N ALA A 108 -2.47 -12.60 -9.02
CA ALA A 108 -2.21 -11.84 -10.23
C ALA A 108 -2.67 -10.38 -10.09
N ALA A 109 -3.88 -10.15 -9.57
CA ALA A 109 -4.38 -8.82 -9.27
C ALA A 109 -3.50 -8.10 -8.22
N ARG A 110 -3.03 -8.80 -7.17
CA ARG A 110 -2.10 -8.24 -6.19
C ARG A 110 -0.82 -7.72 -6.84
N ARG A 111 -0.20 -8.52 -7.73
CA ARG A 111 1.00 -8.09 -8.47
C ARG A 111 0.74 -6.81 -9.25
N ASP A 112 -0.34 -6.77 -10.01
CA ASP A 112 -0.67 -5.61 -10.84
C ASP A 112 -1.03 -4.37 -10.01
N HIS A 113 -1.72 -4.55 -8.87
CA HIS A 113 -2.02 -3.46 -7.93
C HIS A 113 -0.76 -2.93 -7.25
N THR A 114 0.17 -3.81 -6.87
CA THR A 114 1.44 -3.40 -6.27
C THR A 114 2.25 -2.58 -7.27
N ARG A 115 2.34 -3.04 -8.53
CA ARG A 115 3.01 -2.29 -9.60
C ARG A 115 2.39 -0.90 -9.76
N LYS A 116 1.06 -0.81 -9.93
CA LYS A 116 0.36 0.47 -10.08
C LYS A 116 0.49 1.37 -8.86
N ALA A 117 0.54 0.80 -7.65
CA ALA A 117 0.74 1.60 -6.44
C ALA A 117 2.17 2.19 -6.38
N VAL A 118 3.19 1.42 -6.79
CA VAL A 118 4.56 1.92 -6.90
C VAL A 118 4.65 3.00 -7.99
N GLU A 119 4.09 2.77 -9.18
CA GLU A 119 3.99 3.78 -10.25
C GLU A 119 3.32 5.06 -9.72
N LYS A 120 2.23 4.91 -8.95
CA LYS A 120 1.55 6.04 -8.33
C LYS A 120 2.43 6.79 -7.33
N ILE A 121 3.11 6.07 -6.44
CA ILE A 121 4.03 6.67 -5.46
C ILE A 121 5.10 7.50 -6.18
N LEU A 122 5.68 6.98 -7.26
CA LEU A 122 6.73 7.65 -8.02
C LEU A 122 6.24 8.88 -8.79
N THR A 123 4.93 9.01 -9.03
CA THR A 123 4.33 10.16 -9.74
C THR A 123 3.66 11.18 -8.82
N LEU A 124 3.62 10.95 -7.52
CA LEU A 124 3.08 11.93 -6.56
C LEU A 124 4.05 13.08 -6.31
N PRO A 125 3.53 14.31 -6.06
CA PRO A 125 4.39 15.46 -5.79
C PRO A 125 5.12 15.33 -4.45
N LEU A 126 6.28 15.99 -4.35
CA LEU A 126 7.09 15.97 -3.11
C LEU A 126 6.33 16.53 -1.90
N GLU A 127 5.46 17.53 -2.11
CA GLU A 127 4.56 18.08 -1.07
C GLU A 127 3.79 17.00 -0.33
N PHE A 128 3.27 16.02 -1.08
CA PHE A 128 2.53 14.91 -0.48
C PHE A 128 3.37 14.12 0.54
N PHE A 129 4.67 13.93 0.28
CA PHE A 129 5.58 13.21 1.16
C PHE A 129 6.06 14.07 2.34
N GLU A 130 6.12 15.39 2.18
CA GLU A 130 6.42 16.31 3.28
C GLU A 130 5.26 16.43 4.28
N GLU A 131 4.01 16.39 3.79
CA GLU A 131 2.80 16.45 4.61
C GLU A 131 2.42 15.10 5.23
N ASN A 132 2.79 13.99 4.60
CA ASN A 132 2.37 12.65 4.99
C ASN A 132 3.57 11.80 5.43
N ASN A 133 3.45 11.17 6.59
CA ASN A 133 4.47 10.25 7.09
C ASN A 133 4.63 9.04 6.15
N PRO A 134 5.85 8.72 5.65
CA PRO A 134 6.11 7.61 4.75
C PRO A 134 5.61 6.25 5.29
N GLY A 135 5.74 6.00 6.58
CA GLY A 135 5.24 4.79 7.23
C GLY A 135 3.72 4.66 7.17
N ARG A 136 2.98 5.79 7.26
CA ARG A 136 1.52 5.80 7.10
C ARG A 136 1.11 5.49 5.67
N ILE A 137 1.82 6.04 4.68
CA ILE A 137 1.59 5.77 3.26
C ILE A 137 1.82 4.28 2.97
N ALA A 138 2.97 3.74 3.39
CA ALA A 138 3.32 2.34 3.19
C ALA A 138 2.27 1.39 3.82
N ASN A 139 1.82 1.67 5.05
CA ASN A 139 0.78 0.90 5.72
C ASN A 139 -0.57 0.98 4.99
N ARG A 140 -0.98 2.18 4.55
CA ARG A 140 -2.23 2.39 3.79
C ARG A 140 -2.24 1.57 2.49
N VAL A 141 -1.14 1.62 1.73
CA VAL A 141 -0.98 0.88 0.48
C VAL A 141 -0.94 -0.63 0.74
N SER A 142 -0.10 -1.09 1.67
CA SER A 142 0.06 -2.50 2.00
C SER A 142 -1.23 -3.13 2.51
N LYS A 143 -1.91 -2.51 3.49
CA LYS A 143 -3.21 -2.98 4.02
C LYS A 143 -4.30 -2.97 2.93
N GLY A 144 -4.33 -1.93 2.08
CA GLY A 144 -5.29 -1.85 0.99
C GLY A 144 -5.13 -2.99 -0.01
N ILE A 145 -3.92 -3.24 -0.49
CA ILE A 145 -3.60 -4.33 -1.42
C ILE A 145 -3.90 -5.70 -0.78
N ALA A 146 -3.47 -5.92 0.47
CA ALA A 146 -3.73 -7.16 1.18
C ALA A 146 -5.24 -7.43 1.31
N ASN A 147 -6.03 -6.44 1.74
CA ASN A 147 -7.46 -6.57 1.89
C ASN A 147 -8.17 -6.83 0.55
N HIS A 148 -7.73 -6.23 -0.54
CA HIS A 148 -8.19 -6.57 -1.89
C HIS A 148 -7.91 -8.04 -2.22
N THR A 149 -6.66 -8.48 -2.04
CA THR A 149 -6.22 -9.84 -2.37
C THR A 149 -7.06 -10.90 -1.63
N TRP A 150 -7.28 -10.71 -0.33
CA TRP A 150 -8.03 -11.66 0.50
C TRP A 150 -9.55 -11.60 0.33
N SER A 151 -10.11 -10.46 -0.13
CA SER A 151 -11.55 -10.31 -0.29
C SER A 151 -12.09 -11.04 -1.52
N TYR A 152 -11.29 -11.17 -2.59
CA TYR A 152 -11.74 -11.81 -3.82
C TYR A 152 -12.08 -13.30 -3.66
N PRO A 153 -11.19 -14.17 -3.10
CA PRO A 153 -11.49 -15.58 -2.89
C PRO A 153 -12.73 -15.80 -1.98
N GLU A 154 -12.94 -14.93 -1.00
CA GLU A 154 -14.09 -15.03 -0.11
C GLU A 154 -15.40 -14.70 -0.84
N ILE A 155 -15.42 -13.64 -1.65
CA ILE A 155 -16.63 -13.26 -2.41
C ILE A 155 -16.89 -14.27 -3.54
N ALA A 156 -15.90 -14.52 -4.37
CA ALA A 156 -16.03 -15.34 -5.56
C ALA A 156 -16.11 -16.85 -5.23
N GLY A 157 -15.36 -17.29 -4.22
CA GLY A 157 -15.24 -18.70 -3.85
C GLY A 157 -16.20 -19.16 -2.76
N GLN A 158 -16.76 -18.23 -1.96
CA GLN A 158 -17.67 -18.59 -0.87
C GLN A 158 -19.02 -17.92 -0.99
N LEU A 159 -19.10 -16.58 -1.07
CA LEU A 159 -20.38 -15.88 -1.01
C LEU A 159 -21.31 -16.27 -2.16
N ILE A 160 -20.83 -16.17 -3.39
CA ILE A 160 -21.63 -16.45 -4.61
C ILE A 160 -22.04 -17.93 -4.69
N PRO A 161 -21.13 -18.91 -4.57
CA PRO A 161 -21.50 -20.32 -4.62
C PRO A 161 -22.48 -20.73 -3.52
N LYS A 162 -22.32 -20.22 -2.28
CA LYS A 162 -23.23 -20.51 -1.17
C LYS A 162 -24.63 -19.93 -1.38
N LEU A 163 -24.74 -18.74 -1.96
CA LEU A 163 -26.05 -18.18 -2.35
C LEU A 163 -26.71 -19.04 -3.43
N VAL A 164 -25.94 -19.49 -4.43
CA VAL A 164 -26.46 -20.41 -5.47
C VAL A 164 -26.92 -21.74 -4.85
N ARG A 165 -26.17 -22.27 -3.87
CA ARG A 165 -26.56 -23.48 -3.12
C ARG A 165 -27.91 -23.31 -2.42
N VAL A 166 -28.10 -22.23 -1.67
CA VAL A 166 -29.37 -21.95 -0.95
C VAL A 166 -30.54 -21.81 -1.93
N LEU A 167 -30.32 -21.13 -3.06
CA LEU A 167 -31.33 -21.04 -4.13
C LEU A 167 -31.64 -22.41 -4.73
N GLY A 168 -30.61 -23.23 -5.00
CA GLY A 168 -30.78 -24.61 -5.48
C GLY A 168 -31.57 -25.48 -4.51
N ILE A 169 -31.28 -25.36 -3.20
CA ILE A 169 -32.08 -26.04 -2.17
C ILE A 169 -33.53 -25.58 -2.23
N GLY A 170 -33.78 -24.28 -2.33
CA GLY A 170 -35.14 -23.74 -2.45
C GLY A 170 -35.90 -24.33 -3.66
N VAL A 171 -35.25 -24.44 -4.81
CA VAL A 171 -35.86 -25.02 -6.03
C VAL A 171 -36.17 -26.51 -5.85
N ILE A 172 -35.24 -27.29 -5.29
CA ILE A 172 -35.49 -28.74 -5.06
C ILE A 172 -36.64 -28.95 -4.07
N VAL A 173 -36.65 -28.23 -2.93
CA VAL A 173 -37.70 -28.37 -1.93
C VAL A 173 -39.05 -27.87 -2.47
N TRP A 174 -39.03 -26.80 -3.34
CA TRP A 174 -40.25 -26.32 -4.01
C TRP A 174 -40.88 -27.38 -4.91
N TRP A 175 -40.03 -28.13 -5.60
CA TRP A 175 -40.51 -29.22 -6.46
C TRP A 175 -41.09 -30.40 -5.66
N LEU A 176 -40.54 -30.67 -4.46
CA LEU A 176 -41.02 -31.74 -3.58
C LEU A 176 -42.30 -31.36 -2.81
N ASP A 177 -42.34 -30.20 -2.19
CA ASP A 177 -43.51 -29.65 -1.49
C ASP A 177 -43.40 -28.12 -1.38
N TRP A 178 -44.15 -27.38 -2.21
CA TRP A 178 -44.06 -25.91 -2.29
C TRP A 178 -44.41 -25.16 -0.99
N PRO A 179 -45.37 -25.58 -0.12
CA PRO A 179 -45.65 -24.90 1.16
C PRO A 179 -44.45 -24.97 2.12
N ILE A 180 -43.75 -26.11 2.15
CA ILE A 180 -42.57 -26.30 2.98
C ILE A 180 -41.43 -25.44 2.43
N ALA A 181 -41.25 -25.39 1.11
CA ALA A 181 -40.23 -24.52 0.47
C ALA A 181 -40.48 -23.04 0.80
N LEU A 182 -41.70 -22.58 0.73
CA LEU A 182 -42.07 -21.19 1.07
C LEU A 182 -41.71 -20.86 2.53
N GLY A 183 -42.06 -21.76 3.46
CA GLY A 183 -41.68 -21.62 4.87
C GLY A 183 -40.17 -21.57 5.10
N LEU A 184 -39.43 -22.45 4.43
CA LEU A 184 -37.95 -22.48 4.47
C LEU A 184 -37.35 -21.18 3.95
N LEU A 185 -37.72 -20.73 2.75
CA LEU A 185 -37.16 -19.53 2.13
C LEU A 185 -37.53 -18.25 2.91
N LEU A 186 -38.76 -18.16 3.41
CA LEU A 186 -39.19 -17.02 4.23
C LEU A 186 -38.40 -16.95 5.55
N SER A 187 -38.34 -18.06 6.29
CA SER A 187 -37.61 -18.10 7.57
C SER A 187 -36.09 -17.88 7.36
N PHE A 188 -35.48 -18.49 6.34
CA PHE A 188 -34.10 -18.24 5.99
C PHE A 188 -33.85 -16.75 5.71
N THR A 189 -34.70 -16.12 4.89
CA THR A 189 -34.58 -14.70 4.55
C THR A 189 -34.72 -13.81 5.78
N VAL A 190 -35.69 -14.09 6.65
CA VAL A 190 -35.91 -13.33 7.89
C VAL A 190 -34.68 -13.44 8.80
N ILE A 191 -34.17 -14.67 9.02
CA ILE A 191 -32.98 -14.88 9.86
C ILE A 191 -31.76 -14.16 9.27
N LEU A 192 -31.54 -14.28 7.97
CA LEU A 192 -30.42 -13.62 7.29
C LEU A 192 -30.50 -12.09 7.41
N VAL A 193 -31.68 -11.48 7.16
CA VAL A 193 -31.89 -10.04 7.27
C VAL A 193 -31.66 -9.54 8.71
N LEU A 194 -32.19 -10.26 9.71
CA LEU A 194 -31.98 -9.92 11.12
C LEU A 194 -30.52 -10.04 11.51
N THR A 195 -29.84 -11.09 11.06
CA THR A 195 -28.39 -11.31 11.25
C THR A 195 -27.59 -10.14 10.68
N LEU A 196 -27.83 -9.79 9.41
CA LEU A 196 -27.10 -8.69 8.75
C LEU A 196 -27.37 -7.32 9.39
N ARG A 197 -28.61 -7.07 9.87
CA ARG A 197 -28.93 -5.84 10.62
C ARG A 197 -28.19 -5.76 11.95
N THR A 198 -28.12 -6.87 12.68
CA THR A 198 -27.41 -6.93 13.97
C THR A 198 -25.91 -6.78 13.76
N LEU A 199 -25.37 -7.47 12.75
CA LEU A 199 -23.97 -7.41 12.36
C LEU A 199 -23.53 -5.97 12.02
N ARG A 200 -24.31 -5.22 11.24
CA ARG A 200 -24.03 -3.81 10.94
C ARG A 200 -23.83 -2.96 12.20
N ARG A 201 -24.65 -3.19 13.25
CA ARG A 201 -24.51 -2.47 14.54
C ARG A 201 -23.20 -2.83 15.28
N ILE A 202 -22.76 -4.08 15.15
CA ILE A 202 -21.50 -4.53 15.75
C ILE A 202 -20.31 -3.91 14.98
N ILE A 203 -20.34 -3.94 13.65
CA ILE A 203 -19.30 -3.36 12.79
C ILE A 203 -19.09 -1.87 13.08
N GLN A 204 -20.17 -1.09 13.26
CA GLN A 204 -20.04 0.33 13.63
C GLN A 204 -19.30 0.55 14.95
N LYS A 205 -19.41 -0.38 15.91
CA LYS A 205 -18.63 -0.33 17.15
C LYS A 205 -17.18 -0.73 16.94
N GLU A 206 -16.91 -1.62 15.99
CA GLU A 206 -15.55 -2.02 15.61
C GLU A 206 -14.78 -0.88 14.92
N GLU A 207 -15.44 -0.06 14.07
CA GLU A 207 -14.80 1.12 13.48
C GLU A 207 -14.27 2.09 14.55
N ILE A 208 -15.01 2.25 15.66
CA ILE A 208 -14.55 3.06 16.79
C ILE A 208 -13.34 2.39 17.48
N LEU A 209 -13.36 1.07 17.62
CA LEU A 209 -12.24 0.33 18.19
C LEU A 209 -11.01 0.43 17.30
N ASP A 210 -11.17 0.27 15.98
CA ASP A 210 -10.06 0.36 15.02
C ASP A 210 -9.32 1.69 15.11
N SER A 211 -10.05 2.80 15.33
CA SER A 211 -9.42 4.11 15.54
C SER A 211 -8.58 4.18 16.84
N HIS A 212 -9.00 3.47 17.89
CA HIS A 212 -8.25 3.37 19.14
C HIS A 212 -7.00 2.48 18.98
N ILE A 213 -7.15 1.33 18.31
CA ILE A 213 -6.03 0.44 17.99
C ILE A 213 -4.98 1.18 17.15
N GLU A 214 -5.39 1.90 16.10
CA GLU A 214 -4.50 2.71 15.27
C GLU A 214 -3.74 3.76 16.10
N SER A 215 -4.40 4.38 17.07
CA SER A 215 -3.76 5.31 18.02
C SER A 215 -2.74 4.60 18.92
N THR A 216 -3.02 3.39 19.39
CA THR A 216 -2.14 2.60 20.24
C THR A 216 -0.92 2.09 19.46
N GLU A 217 -1.14 1.59 18.23
CA GLU A 217 -0.07 1.18 17.30
C GLU A 217 0.85 2.37 16.95
N SER A 218 0.26 3.54 16.66
CA SER A 218 1.02 4.77 16.40
C SER A 218 1.90 5.15 17.57
N ARG A 219 1.39 5.05 18.80
CA ARG A 219 2.18 5.33 20.01
C ARG A 219 3.31 4.32 20.21
N THR A 220 3.06 3.04 19.94
CA THR A 220 4.11 2.01 19.99
C THR A 220 5.23 2.32 18.99
N SER A 221 4.88 2.70 17.77
CA SER A 221 5.84 3.13 16.76
C SER A 221 6.63 4.37 17.20
N GLU A 222 5.96 5.34 17.84
CA GLU A 222 6.61 6.53 18.39
C GLU A 222 7.63 6.19 19.49
N ILE A 223 7.29 5.25 20.40
CA ILE A 223 8.20 4.76 21.44
C ILE A 223 9.43 4.08 20.80
N ILE A 224 9.23 3.25 19.77
CA ILE A 224 10.33 2.58 19.05
C ILE A 224 11.22 3.62 18.37
N THR A 225 10.66 4.56 17.67
CA THR A 225 11.41 5.63 16.98
C THR A 225 12.23 6.46 17.96
N ASN A 226 11.67 6.77 19.15
CA ASN A 226 12.30 7.59 20.17
C ASN A 226 12.90 6.77 21.32
N ILE A 227 13.23 5.50 21.10
CA ILE A 227 13.68 4.58 22.16
C ILE A 227 14.92 5.10 22.90
N LYS A 228 15.83 5.78 22.19
CA LYS A 228 17.01 6.40 22.79
C LYS A 228 16.63 7.46 23.83
N THR A 229 15.61 8.27 23.56
CA THR A 229 15.10 9.29 24.48
C THR A 229 14.44 8.64 25.69
N VAL A 230 13.60 7.60 25.47
CA VAL A 230 12.98 6.83 26.57
C VAL A 230 14.05 6.28 27.51
N LYS A 231 15.11 5.68 26.95
CA LYS A 231 16.26 5.14 27.69
C LYS A 231 17.06 6.22 28.40
N ALA A 232 17.36 7.33 27.72
CA ALA A 232 18.16 8.42 28.29
C ALA A 232 17.49 9.07 29.50
N PHE A 233 16.15 9.13 29.50
CA PHE A 233 15.38 9.73 30.62
C PHE A 233 14.85 8.70 31.63
N ALA A 234 15.18 7.39 31.45
CA ALA A 234 14.75 6.29 32.32
C ALA A 234 13.21 6.28 32.54
N THR A 235 12.44 6.51 31.45
CA THR A 235 10.98 6.64 31.51
C THR A 235 10.24 5.37 31.08
N GLU A 236 10.90 4.22 30.99
CA GLU A 236 10.35 2.94 30.51
C GLU A 236 9.10 2.53 31.29
N ALA A 237 9.17 2.58 32.62
CA ALA A 237 8.04 2.21 33.49
C ALA A 237 6.82 3.10 33.25
N ARG A 238 7.04 4.40 33.01
CA ARG A 238 5.97 5.37 32.73
C ARG A 238 5.32 5.11 31.35
N GLU A 239 6.13 4.84 30.33
CA GLU A 239 5.60 4.53 28.99
C GLU A 239 4.87 3.18 28.99
N LEU A 240 5.40 2.18 29.70
CA LEU A 240 4.73 0.88 29.88
C LEU A 240 3.37 1.05 30.58
N ALA A 241 3.31 1.78 31.68
CA ALA A 241 2.05 2.02 32.39
C ALA A 241 1.00 2.74 31.53
N ARG A 242 1.42 3.73 30.74
CA ARG A 242 0.56 4.41 29.79
C ARG A 242 0.02 3.48 28.70
N GLN A 243 0.89 2.62 28.17
CA GLN A 243 0.50 1.67 27.14
C GLN A 243 -0.45 0.60 27.70
N THR A 244 -0.17 0.08 28.90
CA THR A 244 -1.07 -0.87 29.58
C THR A 244 -2.46 -0.28 29.79
N GLN A 245 -2.55 0.99 30.24
CA GLN A 245 -3.85 1.65 30.41
C GLN A 245 -4.65 1.76 29.10
N ARG A 246 -3.98 1.95 27.95
CA ARG A 246 -4.63 1.96 26.63
C ARG A 246 -5.12 0.57 26.25
N LEU A 247 -4.26 -0.44 26.39
CA LEU A 247 -4.60 -1.84 26.13
C LEU A 247 -5.76 -2.33 27.00
N ASP A 248 -5.81 -1.95 28.29
CA ASP A 248 -6.93 -2.30 29.17
C ASP A 248 -8.25 -1.67 28.71
N ARG A 249 -8.22 -0.45 28.20
CA ARG A 249 -9.42 0.20 27.62
C ARG A 249 -9.88 -0.51 26.35
N GLU A 250 -8.96 -0.86 25.46
CA GLU A 250 -9.24 -1.63 24.26
C GLU A 250 -9.81 -2.99 24.60
N PHE A 251 -9.18 -3.73 25.52
CA PHE A 251 -9.66 -5.03 26.00
C PHE A 251 -11.09 -4.95 26.55
N LYS A 252 -11.41 -3.96 27.38
CA LYS A 252 -12.75 -3.72 27.87
C LYS A 252 -13.73 -3.45 26.76
N MET A 253 -13.35 -2.65 25.76
CA MET A 253 -14.22 -2.32 24.62
C MET A 253 -14.48 -3.56 23.77
N VAL A 254 -13.45 -4.38 23.51
CA VAL A 254 -13.58 -5.64 22.77
C VAL A 254 -14.52 -6.60 23.49
N ILE A 255 -14.28 -6.88 24.78
CA ILE A 255 -15.05 -7.88 25.53
C ILE A 255 -16.50 -7.42 25.77
N ASP A 256 -16.69 -6.20 26.31
CA ASP A 256 -18.00 -5.79 26.79
C ASP A 256 -18.93 -5.30 25.67
N ARG A 257 -18.38 -4.74 24.59
CA ARG A 257 -19.22 -4.12 23.54
C ARG A 257 -19.30 -4.93 22.26
N ILE A 258 -18.18 -5.55 21.85
CA ILE A 258 -18.07 -6.25 20.58
C ILE A 258 -18.31 -7.75 20.78
N HIS A 259 -17.46 -8.41 21.57
CA HIS A 259 -17.53 -9.87 21.76
C HIS A 259 -18.88 -10.29 22.37
N ARG A 260 -19.37 -9.56 23.39
CA ARG A 260 -20.71 -9.80 23.94
C ARG A 260 -21.80 -9.63 22.87
N GLY A 261 -21.66 -8.65 21.96
CA GLY A 261 -22.57 -8.46 20.84
C GLY A 261 -22.59 -9.68 19.90
N TYR A 262 -21.41 -10.22 19.56
CA TYR A 262 -21.30 -11.45 18.78
C TYR A 262 -21.90 -12.67 19.49
N MET A 263 -21.66 -12.82 20.80
CA MET A 263 -22.25 -13.92 21.58
C MET A 263 -23.78 -13.87 21.55
N TYR A 264 -24.37 -12.68 21.71
CA TYR A 264 -25.83 -12.53 21.58
C TYR A 264 -26.31 -12.86 20.16
N LEU A 265 -25.58 -12.39 19.13
CA LEU A 265 -25.92 -12.71 17.74
C LEU A 265 -25.92 -14.21 17.48
N ILE A 266 -24.83 -14.91 17.85
CA ILE A 266 -24.71 -16.35 17.63
C ILE A 266 -25.76 -17.12 18.41
N THR A 267 -26.04 -16.73 19.68
CA THR A 267 -27.01 -17.41 20.54
C THR A 267 -28.42 -17.34 19.98
N TRP A 268 -28.92 -16.13 19.67
CA TRP A 268 -30.28 -16.03 19.15
C TRP A 268 -30.43 -16.62 17.75
N GLN A 269 -29.39 -16.46 16.90
CA GLN A 269 -29.34 -17.04 15.54
C GLN A 269 -29.43 -18.56 15.60
N ALA A 270 -28.57 -19.21 16.42
CA ALA A 270 -28.60 -20.65 16.59
C ALA A 270 -29.96 -21.14 17.17
N SER A 271 -30.51 -20.43 18.16
CA SER A 271 -31.80 -20.76 18.75
C SER A 271 -32.95 -20.67 17.74
N LEU A 272 -32.95 -19.60 16.93
CA LEU A 272 -33.99 -19.40 15.92
C LEU A 272 -33.87 -20.42 14.79
N VAL A 273 -32.66 -20.76 14.35
CA VAL A 273 -32.39 -21.80 13.35
C VAL A 273 -32.90 -23.15 13.85
N GLN A 274 -32.58 -23.53 15.10
CA GLN A 274 -33.09 -24.80 15.68
C GLN A 274 -34.59 -24.82 15.81
N PHE A 275 -35.23 -23.71 16.21
CA PHE A 275 -36.66 -23.59 16.25
C PHE A 275 -37.29 -23.75 14.85
N CYS A 276 -36.75 -23.11 13.83
CA CYS A 276 -37.23 -23.25 12.45
C CYS A 276 -37.04 -24.68 11.93
N LEU A 277 -35.92 -25.34 12.20
CA LEU A 277 -35.66 -26.74 11.83
C LEU A 277 -36.68 -27.68 12.51
N PHE A 278 -36.95 -27.48 13.81
CA PHE A 278 -37.91 -28.28 14.55
C PHE A 278 -39.34 -28.09 13.98
N THR A 279 -39.71 -26.85 13.68
CA THR A 279 -41.01 -26.51 13.08
C THR A 279 -41.16 -27.18 11.71
N LEU A 280 -40.10 -27.09 10.88
CA LEU A 280 -40.08 -27.67 9.55
C LEU A 280 -40.13 -29.21 9.61
N LEU A 281 -39.45 -29.83 10.61
CA LEU A 281 -39.55 -31.27 10.90
C LEU A 281 -41.00 -31.64 11.17
N GLY A 282 -41.72 -30.90 12.03
CA GLY A 282 -43.14 -31.15 12.33
C GLY A 282 -44.04 -31.04 11.10
N PHE A 283 -43.86 -29.98 10.29
CA PHE A 283 -44.65 -29.80 9.06
C PHE A 283 -44.35 -30.88 8.00
N SER A 284 -43.08 -31.26 7.82
CA SER A 284 -42.71 -32.31 6.86
C SER A 284 -43.20 -33.68 7.31
N LEU A 285 -43.17 -33.97 8.62
CA LEU A 285 -43.75 -35.19 9.21
C LEU A 285 -45.26 -35.24 9.01
N ALA A 286 -45.98 -34.15 9.30
CA ALA A 286 -47.43 -34.07 9.06
C ALA A 286 -47.79 -34.24 7.58
N ALA A 287 -46.97 -33.68 6.65
CA ALA A 287 -47.15 -33.88 5.21
C ALA A 287 -46.93 -35.34 4.80
N THR A 288 -46.02 -36.04 5.45
CA THR A 288 -45.72 -37.45 5.20
C THR A 288 -46.87 -38.34 5.73
N ILE A 289 -47.37 -38.07 6.93
CA ILE A 289 -48.53 -38.78 7.49
C ILE A 289 -49.79 -38.58 6.64
N ALA A 290 -49.96 -37.37 6.09
CA ALA A 290 -51.04 -37.05 5.16
C ALA A 290 -50.87 -37.67 3.75
N GLY A 291 -49.77 -38.38 3.47
CA GLY A 291 -49.50 -39.02 2.18
C GLY A 291 -49.08 -38.06 1.06
N ARG A 292 -48.84 -36.78 1.37
CA ARG A 292 -48.39 -35.80 0.38
C ARG A 292 -46.88 -35.93 0.02
N VAL A 293 -46.08 -36.39 0.96
CA VAL A 293 -44.63 -36.51 0.85
C VAL A 293 -44.22 -37.94 1.18
N SER A 294 -43.33 -38.56 0.42
CA SER A 294 -42.79 -39.88 0.72
C SER A 294 -41.80 -39.83 1.88
N ILE A 295 -41.48 -40.98 2.48
CA ILE A 295 -40.48 -41.09 3.55
C ILE A 295 -39.12 -40.61 3.08
N GLY A 296 -38.71 -40.94 1.83
CA GLY A 296 -37.48 -40.47 1.25
C GLY A 296 -37.47 -38.95 1.03
N HIS A 297 -38.58 -38.39 0.55
CA HIS A 297 -38.68 -36.93 0.39
C HIS A 297 -38.66 -36.20 1.73
N PHE A 298 -39.26 -36.77 2.79
CA PHE A 298 -39.17 -36.23 4.16
C PHE A 298 -37.72 -36.06 4.60
N ILE A 299 -36.88 -37.10 4.44
CA ILE A 299 -35.45 -37.04 4.79
C ILE A 299 -34.70 -36.06 3.89
N THR A 300 -35.01 -36.04 2.59
CA THR A 300 -34.40 -35.08 1.65
C THR A 300 -34.67 -33.65 2.07
N ILE A 301 -35.98 -33.31 2.34
CA ILE A 301 -36.38 -31.96 2.75
C ILE A 301 -35.68 -31.54 4.05
N TYR A 302 -35.68 -32.42 5.07
CA TYR A 302 -35.05 -32.11 6.35
C TYR A 302 -33.54 -31.90 6.20
N THR A 303 -32.87 -32.75 5.44
CA THR A 303 -31.40 -32.64 5.19
C THR A 303 -31.06 -31.38 4.42
N LEU A 304 -31.78 -31.09 3.32
CA LEU A 304 -31.57 -29.89 2.52
C LEU A 304 -31.86 -28.61 3.34
N ALA A 305 -32.91 -28.60 4.16
CA ALA A 305 -33.22 -27.48 5.03
C ALA A 305 -32.11 -27.25 6.08
N SER A 306 -31.61 -28.33 6.69
CA SER A 306 -30.45 -28.26 7.60
C SER A 306 -29.23 -27.68 6.92
N MET A 307 -28.95 -28.10 5.68
CA MET A 307 -27.86 -27.54 4.87
C MET A 307 -28.07 -26.06 4.54
N ALA A 308 -29.30 -25.63 4.19
CA ALA A 308 -29.61 -24.23 3.94
C ALA A 308 -29.35 -23.34 5.15
N TYR A 309 -29.88 -23.73 6.32
CA TYR A 309 -29.67 -22.97 7.55
C TYR A 309 -28.20 -22.96 8.01
N ALA A 310 -27.45 -24.03 7.74
CA ALA A 310 -26.01 -24.07 8.03
C ALA A 310 -25.23 -22.99 7.27
N GLU A 311 -25.71 -22.53 6.11
CA GLU A 311 -25.06 -21.47 5.33
C GLU A 311 -25.26 -20.04 5.89
N ILE A 312 -26.16 -19.83 6.86
CA ILE A 312 -26.39 -18.49 7.43
C ILE A 312 -25.15 -17.97 8.12
N THR A 313 -24.43 -18.80 8.90
CA THR A 313 -23.22 -18.39 9.61
C THR A 313 -22.07 -18.05 8.65
N PRO A 314 -21.68 -18.88 7.67
CA PRO A 314 -20.67 -18.53 6.68
C PRO A 314 -21.02 -17.27 5.87
N LEU A 315 -22.27 -17.11 5.43
CA LEU A 315 -22.72 -15.91 4.71
C LEU A 315 -22.57 -14.64 5.56
N SER A 316 -22.86 -14.75 6.86
CA SER A 316 -22.68 -13.64 7.81
C SER A 316 -21.21 -13.30 7.99
N GLN A 317 -20.35 -14.30 8.14
CA GLN A 317 -18.89 -14.13 8.32
C GLN A 317 -18.26 -13.45 7.09
N VAL A 318 -18.59 -13.88 5.88
CA VAL A 318 -18.11 -13.22 4.65
C VAL A 318 -18.53 -11.76 4.60
N SER A 319 -19.80 -11.49 4.96
CA SER A 319 -20.32 -10.10 5.00
C SER A 319 -19.59 -9.25 6.04
N GLU A 320 -19.28 -9.80 7.21
CA GLU A 320 -18.49 -9.15 8.27
C GLU A 320 -17.09 -8.82 7.80
N VAL A 321 -16.37 -9.81 7.29
CA VAL A 321 -14.99 -9.65 6.80
C VAL A 321 -14.93 -8.59 5.69
N PHE A 322 -15.89 -8.63 4.76
CA PHE A 322 -15.97 -7.63 3.70
C PHE A 322 -16.21 -6.23 4.26
N ALA A 323 -17.15 -6.07 5.21
CA ALA A 323 -17.45 -4.77 5.80
C ALA A 323 -16.24 -4.17 6.53
N ARG A 324 -15.48 -4.97 7.29
CA ARG A 324 -14.24 -4.54 7.95
C ARG A 324 -13.16 -4.11 6.95
N ARG A 325 -12.99 -4.85 5.86
CA ARG A 325 -11.96 -4.55 4.86
C ARG A 325 -12.33 -3.39 3.93
N TYR A 326 -13.63 -3.12 3.78
CA TYR A 326 -14.17 -2.15 2.83
C TYR A 326 -13.60 -0.75 3.04
N ALA A 327 -13.52 -0.27 4.27
CA ALA A 327 -12.97 1.05 4.60
C ALA A 327 -11.49 1.18 4.20
N SER A 328 -10.70 0.12 4.41
CA SER A 328 -9.28 0.10 4.01
C SER A 328 -9.11 0.06 2.49
N ILE A 329 -9.97 -0.69 1.81
CA ILE A 329 -10.02 -0.74 0.34
C ILE A 329 -10.39 0.63 -0.23
N LEU A 330 -11.39 1.31 0.33
CA LEU A 330 -11.76 2.67 -0.09
C LEU A 330 -10.61 3.66 0.07
N ARG A 331 -9.94 3.66 1.22
CA ARG A 331 -8.77 4.52 1.47
C ARG A 331 -7.62 4.26 0.49
N PHE A 332 -7.43 3.00 0.09
CA PHE A 332 -6.48 2.66 -0.97
C PHE A 332 -6.89 3.21 -2.33
N HIS A 333 -8.18 3.10 -2.69
CA HIS A 333 -8.69 3.69 -3.93
C HIS A 333 -8.56 5.22 -3.96
N GLU A 334 -8.90 5.90 -2.86
CA GLU A 334 -8.70 7.35 -2.73
C GLU A 334 -7.23 7.74 -2.95
N PHE A 335 -6.30 6.93 -2.41
CA PHE A 335 -4.87 7.11 -2.66
C PHE A 335 -4.53 6.94 -4.16
N MET A 336 -5.09 5.93 -4.82
CA MET A 336 -4.86 5.69 -6.25
C MET A 336 -5.47 6.77 -7.16
N GLU A 337 -6.54 7.45 -6.72
CA GLU A 337 -7.20 8.54 -7.43
C GLU A 337 -6.52 9.91 -7.24
N LEU A 338 -5.53 10.05 -6.35
CA LEU A 338 -4.78 11.29 -6.19
C LEU A 338 -4.23 11.75 -7.54
N PRO A 339 -4.26 13.04 -7.88
CA PRO A 339 -3.67 13.51 -9.11
C PRO A 339 -2.15 13.29 -9.10
N PRO A 340 -1.52 13.02 -10.24
CA PRO A 340 -0.06 13.04 -10.34
C PRO A 340 0.46 14.45 -10.06
N GLY A 341 1.69 14.53 -9.58
CA GLY A 341 2.39 15.81 -9.41
C GLY A 341 2.56 16.51 -10.77
N ARG A 342 2.64 17.82 -10.76
CA ARG A 342 2.95 18.59 -11.97
C ARG A 342 4.36 18.28 -12.49
N ASP A 343 5.19 17.76 -11.62
CA ASP A 343 6.55 17.30 -11.87
C ASP A 343 6.63 15.77 -12.10
N ALA A 344 5.49 15.12 -12.34
CA ALA A 344 5.44 13.68 -12.57
C ALA A 344 6.17 13.33 -13.86
N ILE A 345 7.02 12.30 -13.75
CA ILE A 345 7.78 11.74 -14.86
C ILE A 345 6.90 10.73 -15.60
N ASP A 346 6.98 10.70 -16.92
CA ASP A 346 6.42 9.60 -17.69
C ASP A 346 7.31 8.35 -17.52
N LEU A 347 6.83 7.41 -16.70
CA LEU A 347 7.58 6.18 -16.38
C LEU A 347 7.64 5.18 -17.56
N GLU A 348 6.83 5.40 -18.61
CA GLU A 348 6.84 4.56 -19.81
C GLU A 348 7.76 5.13 -20.90
N GLN A 349 8.29 6.34 -20.71
CA GLN A 349 9.22 6.98 -21.65
C GLN A 349 10.55 6.21 -21.68
N GLN A 350 10.84 5.57 -22.80
CA GLN A 350 12.08 4.77 -22.95
C GLN A 350 13.30 5.62 -23.30
N GLU A 351 13.13 6.75 -23.99
CA GLU A 351 14.21 7.64 -24.38
C GLU A 351 14.05 8.99 -23.68
N ILE A 352 15.01 9.31 -22.80
CA ILE A 352 15.09 10.60 -22.14
C ILE A 352 15.95 11.52 -23.01
N PRO A 353 15.45 12.70 -23.42
CA PRO A 353 16.22 13.64 -24.22
C PRO A 353 17.56 13.97 -23.54
N SER A 354 18.65 13.96 -24.31
CA SER A 354 19.94 14.37 -23.79
C SER A 354 20.00 15.91 -23.81
N LEU A 355 19.90 16.53 -22.63
CA LEU A 355 20.11 17.95 -22.45
C LEU A 355 21.54 18.20 -21.95
N LYS A 356 22.15 19.28 -22.40
CA LYS A 356 23.38 19.85 -21.85
C LYS A 356 23.21 21.34 -21.65
N PHE A 357 23.64 21.83 -20.50
CA PHE A 357 23.59 23.25 -20.17
C PHE A 357 25.00 23.76 -19.87
N SER A 358 25.21 25.06 -20.10
CA SER A 358 26.40 25.74 -19.61
C SER A 358 26.38 25.93 -18.11
N GLY A 359 25.17 25.83 -17.52
CA GLY A 359 24.93 25.98 -16.10
C GLY A 359 24.59 27.41 -15.66
N LYS A 360 24.19 28.27 -16.59
CA LYS A 360 23.68 29.61 -16.26
C LYS A 360 22.29 29.51 -15.68
N VAL A 361 22.07 30.00 -14.45
CA VAL A 361 20.76 29.99 -13.77
C VAL A 361 20.30 31.40 -13.50
N ASP A 362 19.07 31.74 -13.89
CA ASP A 362 18.50 33.08 -13.74
C ASP A 362 17.12 33.02 -13.10
N PHE A 363 16.98 33.58 -11.91
CA PHE A 363 15.70 33.77 -11.21
C PHE A 363 15.21 35.16 -11.51
N GLN A 364 14.03 35.29 -12.13
CA GLN A 364 13.45 36.55 -12.57
C GLN A 364 12.12 36.81 -11.85
N HIS A 365 12.09 37.80 -10.97
CA HIS A 365 10.91 38.24 -10.23
C HIS A 365 10.16 37.08 -9.53
N VAL A 366 10.88 36.14 -8.92
CA VAL A 366 10.31 34.91 -8.35
C VAL A 366 9.63 35.18 -7.00
N TRP A 367 8.34 34.84 -6.93
CA TRP A 367 7.54 34.81 -5.71
C TRP A 367 7.08 33.39 -5.44
N PHE A 368 7.03 33.03 -4.15
CA PHE A 368 6.57 31.69 -3.78
C PHE A 368 5.99 31.64 -2.35
N SER A 369 4.91 30.85 -2.20
CA SER A 369 4.21 30.60 -0.95
C SER A 369 3.85 29.11 -0.84
N TYR A 370 4.19 28.41 0.28
CA TYR A 370 3.64 27.08 0.54
C TYR A 370 2.14 27.13 0.86
N THR A 371 1.71 28.21 1.53
CA THR A 371 0.30 28.45 1.85
C THR A 371 -0.13 29.78 1.27
N PRO A 372 -1.26 29.86 0.55
CA PRO A 372 -1.74 31.11 0.00
C PRO A 372 -1.78 32.25 1.04
N GLY A 373 -1.25 33.41 0.67
CA GLY A 373 -1.21 34.60 1.54
C GLY A 373 -0.02 34.66 2.52
N ARG A 374 0.89 33.69 2.52
CA ARG A 374 2.13 33.70 3.33
C ARG A 374 3.36 33.53 2.45
N PRO A 375 3.82 34.59 1.76
CA PRO A 375 4.96 34.50 0.88
C PRO A 375 6.25 34.21 1.63
N ILE A 376 6.96 33.15 1.19
CA ILE A 376 8.28 32.73 1.67
C ILE A 376 9.38 33.38 0.84
N LEU A 377 9.19 33.48 -0.49
CA LEU A 377 10.09 34.21 -1.37
C LEU A 377 9.33 35.40 -1.98
N ARG A 378 10.01 36.53 -2.07
CA ARG A 378 9.43 37.80 -2.50
C ARG A 378 10.36 38.50 -3.46
N ASP A 379 9.98 38.61 -4.72
CA ASP A 379 10.72 39.30 -5.79
C ASP A 379 12.21 38.92 -5.84
N ILE A 380 12.47 37.61 -5.91
CA ILE A 380 13.84 37.12 -6.02
C ILE A 380 14.35 37.34 -7.45
N ASN A 381 15.42 38.13 -7.57
CA ASN A 381 16.16 38.35 -8.79
C ASN A 381 17.62 37.94 -8.55
N LEU A 382 18.05 36.81 -9.15
CA LEU A 382 19.38 36.23 -8.94
C LEU A 382 19.89 35.62 -10.25
N LEU A 383 21.02 36.13 -10.70
CA LEU A 383 21.76 35.60 -11.83
C LEU A 383 23.00 34.85 -11.34
N ILE A 384 23.20 33.63 -11.79
CA ILE A 384 24.35 32.77 -11.54
C ILE A 384 24.98 32.44 -12.89
N GLU A 385 26.22 32.86 -13.08
CA GLU A 385 26.96 32.62 -14.34
C GLU A 385 27.51 31.19 -14.41
N PRO A 386 27.79 30.66 -15.61
CA PRO A 386 28.36 29.34 -15.78
C PRO A 386 29.66 29.16 -14.98
N CYS A 387 29.86 27.98 -14.38
CA CYS A 387 31.00 27.61 -13.57
C CYS A 387 31.25 28.53 -12.36
N GLN A 388 30.29 29.36 -11.98
CA GLN A 388 30.37 30.23 -10.81
C GLN A 388 29.97 29.45 -9.54
N THR A 389 30.66 29.73 -8.45
CA THR A 389 30.29 29.25 -7.11
C THR A 389 29.54 30.35 -6.37
N VAL A 390 28.24 30.11 -6.07
CA VAL A 390 27.39 31.03 -5.33
C VAL A 390 27.08 30.49 -3.95
N ALA A 391 27.36 31.28 -2.90
CA ALA A 391 27.01 30.96 -1.53
C ALA A 391 25.70 31.63 -1.11
N LEU A 392 24.70 30.85 -0.71
CA LEU A 392 23.46 31.36 -0.13
C LEU A 392 23.58 31.43 1.40
N VAL A 393 23.51 32.63 1.96
CA VAL A 393 23.69 32.92 3.38
C VAL A 393 22.41 33.55 3.95
N GLY A 394 22.09 33.32 5.20
CA GLY A 394 20.95 33.94 5.86
C GLY A 394 20.46 33.12 7.06
N ARG A 395 19.58 33.73 7.86
CA ARG A 395 18.99 33.07 9.03
C ARG A 395 18.19 31.83 8.64
N SER A 396 17.97 30.92 9.61
CA SER A 396 17.04 29.80 9.39
C SER A 396 15.65 30.35 9.03
N GLY A 397 14.99 29.74 8.02
CA GLY A 397 13.69 30.22 7.52
C GLY A 397 13.74 31.40 6.56
N SER A 398 14.92 31.86 6.12
CA SER A 398 15.03 32.97 5.15
C SER A 398 14.65 32.63 3.70
N GLY A 399 14.41 31.33 3.37
CA GLY A 399 13.99 30.90 2.04
C GLY A 399 15.06 30.16 1.21
N LYS A 400 16.28 29.94 1.73
CA LYS A 400 17.41 29.30 0.99
C LYS A 400 17.05 27.94 0.41
N SER A 401 16.56 27.01 1.24
CA SER A 401 16.17 25.66 0.77
C SER A 401 14.94 25.69 -0.13
N THR A 402 14.04 26.69 0.04
CA THR A 402 12.90 26.89 -0.84
C THR A 402 13.35 27.30 -2.25
N LEU A 403 14.38 28.13 -2.36
CA LEU A 403 14.97 28.50 -3.65
C LEU A 403 15.48 27.25 -4.42
N ILE A 404 16.15 26.34 -3.72
CA ILE A 404 16.65 25.09 -4.29
C ILE A 404 15.48 24.17 -4.69
N LYS A 405 14.45 24.07 -3.87
CA LYS A 405 13.25 23.27 -4.20
C LYS A 405 12.57 23.75 -5.47
N LEU A 406 12.52 25.07 -5.69
CA LEU A 406 12.00 25.66 -6.94
C LEU A 406 12.92 25.34 -8.12
N LEU A 407 14.23 25.42 -7.96
CA LEU A 407 15.20 25.06 -9.01
C LEU A 407 15.07 23.59 -9.42
N PHE A 408 14.81 22.67 -8.51
CA PHE A 408 14.54 21.27 -8.83
C PHE A 408 13.13 21.00 -9.39
N ARG A 409 12.29 22.06 -9.54
CA ARG A 409 10.89 21.92 -9.93
C ARG A 409 10.10 20.98 -9.01
N TYR A 410 10.43 20.93 -7.72
CA TYR A 410 9.55 20.27 -6.74
C TYR A 410 8.30 21.11 -6.50
N PHE A 411 8.42 22.41 -6.66
CA PHE A 411 7.33 23.40 -6.58
C PHE A 411 7.43 24.36 -7.77
N GLN A 412 6.33 25.06 -8.05
CA GLN A 412 6.31 26.12 -9.07
C GLN A 412 6.25 27.48 -8.39
N PRO A 413 6.92 28.51 -8.91
CA PRO A 413 6.77 29.88 -8.42
C PRO A 413 5.34 30.39 -8.62
N ASP A 414 4.84 31.19 -7.67
CA ASP A 414 3.53 31.84 -7.79
C ASP A 414 3.56 32.94 -8.88
N GLN A 415 4.71 33.63 -9.01
CA GLN A 415 4.97 34.65 -10.03
C GLN A 415 6.45 34.60 -10.41
N GLY A 416 6.79 35.15 -11.58
CA GLY A 416 8.14 35.12 -12.14
C GLY A 416 8.47 33.82 -12.83
N GLN A 417 9.73 33.64 -13.19
CA GLN A 417 10.23 32.46 -13.89
C GLN A 417 11.66 32.13 -13.46
N ILE A 418 12.06 30.89 -13.71
CA ILE A 418 13.42 30.41 -13.48
C ILE A 418 13.93 29.88 -14.80
N LEU A 419 15.04 30.42 -15.26
CA LEU A 419 15.64 30.04 -16.53
C LEU A 419 16.95 29.28 -16.30
N ILE A 420 17.22 28.28 -17.14
CA ILE A 420 18.54 27.68 -17.30
C ILE A 420 19.00 27.89 -18.73
N ASP A 421 20.17 28.52 -18.91
CA ASP A 421 20.69 28.95 -20.22
C ASP A 421 19.65 29.74 -21.06
N GLY A 422 18.81 30.54 -20.39
CA GLY A 422 17.74 31.33 -21.02
C GLY A 422 16.47 30.56 -21.37
N GLN A 423 16.37 29.29 -21.05
CA GLN A 423 15.17 28.47 -21.23
C GLN A 423 14.41 28.32 -19.91
N ASP A 424 13.10 28.53 -19.94
CA ASP A 424 12.25 28.33 -18.74
C ASP A 424 12.25 26.84 -18.35
N ILE A 425 12.66 26.57 -17.11
CA ILE A 425 12.72 25.20 -16.59
C ILE A 425 11.36 24.50 -16.62
N GLN A 426 10.23 25.26 -16.64
CA GLN A 426 8.89 24.68 -16.70
C GLN A 426 8.57 24.06 -18.06
N THR A 427 9.23 24.48 -19.13
CA THR A 427 9.02 23.98 -20.49
C THR A 427 9.86 22.76 -20.84
N LEU A 428 10.87 22.45 -20.02
CA LEU A 428 11.79 21.33 -20.25
C LEU A 428 11.18 20.00 -19.81
N ASP A 429 11.65 18.91 -20.41
CA ASP A 429 11.39 17.57 -19.88
C ASP A 429 11.99 17.43 -18.47
N VAL A 430 11.16 17.01 -17.50
CA VAL A 430 11.56 17.00 -16.08
C VAL A 430 12.70 16.04 -15.82
N CYS A 431 12.68 14.86 -16.45
CA CYS A 431 13.68 13.84 -16.23
C CYS A 431 15.03 14.26 -16.83
N ALA A 432 15.02 14.73 -18.08
CA ALA A 432 16.19 15.25 -18.76
C ALA A 432 16.81 16.44 -18.03
N TYR A 433 15.98 17.35 -17.54
CA TYR A 433 16.39 18.51 -16.75
C TYR A 433 17.03 18.11 -15.41
N ARG A 434 16.35 17.29 -14.61
CA ARG A 434 16.84 16.87 -13.27
C ARG A 434 18.14 16.05 -13.34
N ARG A 435 18.37 15.32 -14.44
CA ARG A 435 19.65 14.62 -14.67
C ARG A 435 20.84 15.57 -14.80
N ARG A 436 20.61 16.83 -15.13
CA ARG A 436 21.67 17.86 -15.23
C ARG A 436 21.87 18.64 -13.93
N LEU A 437 21.13 18.31 -12.88
CA LEU A 437 21.27 18.87 -11.54
C LEU A 437 21.67 17.75 -10.57
N ALA A 438 22.49 18.07 -9.59
CA ALA A 438 22.74 17.18 -8.46
C ALA A 438 22.70 17.96 -7.15
N ILE A 439 22.26 17.29 -6.08
CA ILE A 439 22.24 17.86 -4.74
C ILE A 439 22.87 16.91 -3.73
N VAL A 440 23.69 17.48 -2.87
CA VAL A 440 24.23 16.81 -1.69
C VAL A 440 23.51 17.40 -0.48
N HIS A 441 22.62 16.63 0.11
CA HIS A 441 21.82 17.04 1.27
C HIS A 441 22.65 17.06 2.56
N GLN A 442 22.16 17.78 3.57
CA GLN A 442 22.73 17.85 4.92
C GLN A 442 22.86 16.45 5.54
N GLU A 443 21.81 15.63 5.44
CA GLU A 443 21.83 14.22 5.79
C GLU A 443 21.75 13.39 4.51
N VAL A 444 22.85 12.73 4.17
CA VAL A 444 22.92 11.90 2.96
C VAL A 444 22.23 10.57 3.21
N ASP A 445 21.21 10.29 2.42
CA ASP A 445 20.51 9.01 2.43
C ASP A 445 21.39 7.91 1.80
N VAL A 446 21.45 6.77 2.51
CA VAL A 446 22.19 5.60 2.05
C VAL A 446 21.19 4.44 1.91
N PHE A 447 21.08 3.91 0.69
CA PHE A 447 20.25 2.76 0.38
C PHE A 447 20.88 1.47 0.92
N ASN A 448 20.02 0.53 1.30
CA ASN A 448 20.48 -0.80 1.70
C ASN A 448 21.02 -1.56 0.48
N GLY A 449 22.31 -1.73 0.42
CA GLY A 449 23.03 -2.33 -0.71
C GLY A 449 24.53 -2.19 -0.54
N THR A 450 25.32 -2.49 -1.57
CA THR A 450 26.76 -2.28 -1.54
C THR A 450 27.11 -0.80 -1.61
N LEU A 451 28.33 -0.46 -1.20
CA LEU A 451 28.86 0.90 -1.40
C LEU A 451 28.89 1.24 -2.90
N TRP A 452 29.21 0.27 -3.75
CA TRP A 452 29.16 0.41 -5.20
C TRP A 452 27.79 0.77 -5.72
N ASP A 453 26.72 0.04 -5.31
CA ASP A 453 25.34 0.33 -5.72
C ASP A 453 24.90 1.73 -5.29
N ASN A 454 25.37 2.17 -4.13
CA ASN A 454 25.13 3.52 -3.65
C ASN A 454 25.85 4.59 -4.46
N LEU A 455 27.09 4.36 -4.88
CA LEU A 455 27.85 5.28 -5.72
C LEU A 455 27.23 5.42 -7.12
N THR A 456 26.90 4.28 -7.75
CA THR A 456 26.37 4.23 -9.12
C THR A 456 24.85 4.47 -9.21
N TYR A 457 24.19 4.84 -8.11
CA TYR A 457 22.73 5.00 -8.05
C TYR A 457 22.16 5.95 -9.11
N ALA A 458 22.86 7.07 -9.38
CA ALA A 458 22.42 8.06 -10.36
C ALA A 458 22.74 7.64 -11.81
N ASN A 459 23.78 6.81 -11.99
CA ASN A 459 24.24 6.33 -13.30
C ASN A 459 24.77 4.89 -13.18
N PRO A 460 23.92 3.87 -13.33
CA PRO A 460 24.34 2.46 -13.19
C PRO A 460 25.31 1.97 -14.26
N GLU A 461 25.40 2.65 -15.41
CA GLU A 461 26.23 2.26 -16.55
C GLU A 461 27.61 2.97 -16.55
N VAL A 462 27.92 3.72 -15.51
CA VAL A 462 29.17 4.44 -15.38
C VAL A 462 30.37 3.48 -15.35
N SER A 463 31.49 3.87 -16.02
CA SER A 463 32.69 3.06 -16.01
C SER A 463 33.33 2.97 -14.63
N ALA A 464 34.04 1.87 -14.35
CA ALA A 464 34.72 1.70 -13.07
C ALA A 464 35.80 2.79 -12.84
N ASP A 465 36.49 3.20 -13.91
CA ASP A 465 37.50 4.25 -13.83
C ASP A 465 36.88 5.59 -13.39
N ALA A 466 35.72 5.96 -13.93
CA ALA A 466 35.02 7.17 -13.52
C ALA A 466 34.52 7.07 -12.05
N VAL A 467 34.14 5.87 -11.58
CA VAL A 467 33.81 5.66 -10.16
C VAL A 467 35.04 5.91 -9.28
N TYR A 468 36.19 5.36 -9.65
CA TYR A 468 37.41 5.57 -8.87
C TYR A 468 37.88 7.04 -8.90
N GLU A 469 37.78 7.73 -10.05
CA GLU A 469 38.07 9.15 -10.16
C GLU A 469 37.17 10.00 -9.26
N ALA A 470 35.84 9.79 -9.31
CA ALA A 470 34.88 10.50 -8.44
C ALA A 470 35.13 10.19 -6.96
N CYS A 471 35.51 8.95 -6.63
CA CYS A 471 35.86 8.56 -5.26
C CYS A 471 37.18 9.24 -4.80
N ALA A 472 38.18 9.40 -5.66
CA ALA A 472 39.42 10.12 -5.35
C ALA A 472 39.13 11.61 -5.12
N ILE A 473 38.33 12.25 -5.99
CA ILE A 473 37.91 13.64 -5.82
C ILE A 473 37.16 13.85 -4.49
N ALA A 474 36.18 12.95 -4.18
CA ALA A 474 35.39 13.01 -2.96
C ALA A 474 36.06 12.38 -1.73
N ARG A 475 37.30 11.87 -1.90
CA ARG A 475 38.10 11.20 -0.85
C ARG A 475 37.41 9.99 -0.20
N VAL A 476 36.60 9.30 -0.98
CA VAL A 476 35.94 8.06 -0.55
C VAL A 476 36.96 6.92 -0.47
N ASP A 477 37.95 6.91 -1.35
CA ASP A 477 39.05 5.94 -1.40
C ASP A 477 39.80 5.83 -0.08
N GLU A 478 39.99 6.93 0.67
CA GLU A 478 40.71 6.95 1.95
C GLU A 478 40.06 6.02 3.00
N PHE A 479 38.74 5.89 3.03
CA PHE A 479 38.09 5.03 3.99
C PHE A 479 37.62 3.68 3.43
N VAL A 480 37.53 3.53 2.11
CA VAL A 480 37.09 2.26 1.49
C VAL A 480 38.02 1.11 1.85
N HIS A 481 39.33 1.37 1.95
CA HIS A 481 40.32 0.37 2.34
C HIS A 481 40.15 -0.15 3.77
N GLN A 482 39.43 0.60 4.62
CA GLN A 482 39.12 0.20 5.99
C GLN A 482 37.87 -0.65 6.06
N LEU A 483 37.08 -0.76 4.97
CA LEU A 483 35.87 -1.54 4.91
C LEU A 483 36.17 -3.02 4.60
N PRO A 484 35.47 -3.98 5.24
CA PRO A 484 35.79 -5.41 5.14
C PRO A 484 35.84 -5.96 3.70
N LEU A 485 35.01 -5.46 2.80
CA LEU A 485 34.92 -5.88 1.40
C LEU A 485 35.13 -4.72 0.42
N GLY A 486 35.78 -3.61 0.86
CA GLY A 486 35.95 -2.42 0.06
C GLY A 486 34.65 -1.89 -0.53
N TYR A 487 34.61 -1.64 -1.83
CA TYR A 487 33.38 -1.16 -2.53
C TYR A 487 32.22 -2.15 -2.50
N ARG A 488 32.44 -3.45 -2.24
CA ARG A 488 31.39 -4.47 -2.10
C ARG A 488 30.84 -4.57 -0.69
N THR A 489 31.31 -3.76 0.24
CA THR A 489 30.77 -3.73 1.60
C THR A 489 29.31 -3.29 1.56
N ILE A 490 28.43 -4.07 2.21
CA ILE A 490 27.03 -3.70 2.37
C ILE A 490 26.95 -2.58 3.39
N VAL A 491 26.44 -1.43 2.95
CA VAL A 491 26.11 -0.29 3.79
C VAL A 491 24.62 -0.38 4.09
N GLY A 492 24.30 -0.55 5.36
CA GLY A 492 22.96 -0.88 5.80
C GLY A 492 21.99 0.30 5.75
N GLU A 493 20.75 0.02 6.13
CA GLU A 493 19.66 1.01 6.23
C GLU A 493 20.16 2.25 7.01
N ARG A 494 20.00 3.45 6.41
CA ARG A 494 20.52 4.75 6.88
C ARG A 494 22.05 4.82 7.00
N GLY A 495 22.81 3.92 6.35
CA GLY A 495 24.25 3.92 6.39
C GLY A 495 24.84 3.77 7.79
N LEU A 496 24.27 2.91 8.62
CA LEU A 496 24.66 2.71 10.03
C LEU A 496 26.13 2.36 10.22
N ARG A 497 26.79 1.83 9.19
CA ARG A 497 28.23 1.45 9.21
C ARG A 497 29.15 2.57 8.76
N LEU A 498 28.61 3.70 8.23
CA LEU A 498 29.39 4.86 7.82
C LEU A 498 29.26 6.00 8.84
N SER A 499 30.37 6.71 9.08
CA SER A 499 30.35 7.95 9.87
C SER A 499 29.60 9.07 9.12
N GLY A 500 29.27 10.18 9.79
CA GLY A 500 28.68 11.36 9.15
C GLY A 500 29.50 11.87 7.97
N GLY A 501 30.81 12.03 8.17
CA GLY A 501 31.74 12.48 7.13
C GLY A 501 31.89 11.48 5.97
N GLN A 502 31.89 10.17 6.26
CA GLN A 502 31.92 9.14 5.21
C GLN A 502 30.65 9.15 4.37
N ARG A 503 29.46 9.31 5.00
CA ARG A 503 28.20 9.48 4.25
C ARG A 503 28.22 10.71 3.36
N GLN A 504 28.73 11.82 3.87
CA GLN A 504 28.80 13.06 3.11
C GLN A 504 29.72 12.92 1.89
N ARG A 505 30.92 12.33 2.07
CA ARG A 505 31.85 12.03 0.96
C ARG A 505 31.23 11.08 -0.07
N LEU A 506 30.48 10.07 0.37
CA LEU A 506 29.68 9.20 -0.51
C LEU A 506 28.66 10.02 -1.32
N GLY A 507 27.96 10.97 -0.68
CA GLY A 507 27.00 11.85 -1.35
C GLY A 507 27.65 12.73 -2.42
N ILE A 508 28.84 13.26 -2.12
CA ILE A 508 29.62 14.04 -3.09
C ILE A 508 30.03 13.18 -4.29
N ALA A 509 30.58 11.99 -4.06
CA ALA A 509 30.97 11.07 -5.14
C ALA A 509 29.76 10.69 -6.01
N ARG A 510 28.60 10.37 -5.38
CA ARG A 510 27.33 10.09 -6.08
C ARG A 510 26.90 11.27 -6.96
N ALA A 511 26.99 12.48 -6.44
CA ALA A 511 26.60 13.68 -7.16
C ALA A 511 27.53 13.96 -8.35
N LEU A 512 28.85 13.69 -8.23
CA LEU A 512 29.81 13.81 -9.32
C LEU A 512 29.57 12.79 -10.43
N LEU A 513 29.24 11.55 -10.07
CA LEU A 513 28.94 10.45 -11.01
C LEU A 513 27.65 10.68 -11.82
N ALA A 514 26.75 11.56 -11.35
CA ALA A 514 25.61 12.01 -12.13
C ALA A 514 26.01 12.97 -13.28
N ASP A 515 27.24 13.46 -13.30
CA ASP A 515 27.79 14.46 -14.24
C ASP A 515 26.85 15.67 -14.45
N PRO A 516 26.51 16.41 -13.38
CA PRO A 516 25.59 17.53 -13.44
C PRO A 516 26.25 18.79 -14.00
N ASP A 517 25.46 19.65 -14.64
CA ASP A 517 25.90 21.01 -15.05
C ASP A 517 25.78 21.99 -13.87
N VAL A 518 24.83 21.75 -12.95
CA VAL A 518 24.64 22.53 -11.70
C VAL A 518 24.69 21.59 -10.49
N LEU A 519 25.59 21.86 -9.56
CA LEU A 519 25.80 21.08 -8.35
C LEU A 519 25.40 21.90 -7.11
N ILE A 520 24.55 21.36 -6.27
CA ILE A 520 24.02 22.02 -5.08
C ILE A 520 24.53 21.31 -3.82
N PHE A 521 25.00 22.10 -2.84
CA PHE A 521 25.37 21.63 -1.51
C PHE A 521 24.46 22.27 -0.46
N ASP A 522 23.65 21.45 0.22
CA ASP A 522 22.76 21.89 1.29
C ASP A 522 23.39 21.54 2.64
N GLU A 523 24.01 22.54 3.32
CA GLU A 523 24.61 22.41 4.66
C GLU A 523 25.57 21.23 4.85
N ALA A 524 26.30 20.86 3.82
CA ALA A 524 27.09 19.62 3.76
C ALA A 524 28.15 19.42 4.88
N THR A 525 28.36 20.38 5.79
CA THR A 525 29.40 20.31 6.83
C THR A 525 28.93 20.60 8.24
N SER A 526 27.64 20.81 8.49
CA SER A 526 27.11 21.37 9.75
C SER A 526 27.30 20.47 10.99
N SER A 527 27.41 19.15 10.84
CA SER A 527 27.45 18.16 11.93
C SER A 527 28.73 17.32 11.97
N LEU A 528 29.83 17.77 11.32
CA LEU A 528 31.05 17.00 11.15
C LEU A 528 32.16 17.42 12.10
N ASP A 529 33.04 16.47 12.42
CA ASP A 529 34.32 16.73 13.07
C ASP A 529 35.26 17.52 12.15
N TYR A 530 36.26 18.15 12.72
CA TYR A 530 37.18 19.04 12.01
C TYR A 530 37.94 18.35 10.85
N GLU A 531 38.34 17.09 11.03
CA GLU A 531 39.05 16.32 10.02
C GLU A 531 38.16 16.02 8.81
N SER A 532 36.97 15.49 9.04
CA SER A 532 35.96 15.24 8.01
C SER A 532 35.56 16.52 7.27
N GLU A 533 35.44 17.65 7.97
CA GLU A 533 35.17 18.95 7.36
C GLU A 533 36.26 19.38 6.42
N ARG A 534 37.54 19.26 6.84
CA ARG A 534 38.69 19.60 6.04
C ARG A 534 38.73 18.79 4.75
N GLU A 535 38.48 17.48 4.83
CA GLU A 535 38.45 16.58 3.67
C GLU A 535 37.37 16.98 2.66
N ILE A 536 36.17 17.33 3.15
CA ILE A 536 35.06 17.80 2.30
C ILE A 536 35.43 19.16 1.65
N GLN A 537 36.05 20.08 2.37
CA GLN A 537 36.49 21.36 1.79
C GLN A 537 37.51 21.17 0.69
N LEU A 538 38.44 20.24 0.86
CA LEU A 538 39.44 19.92 -0.18
C LEU A 538 38.73 19.31 -1.41
N ALA A 539 37.75 18.42 -1.23
CA ALA A 539 36.94 17.89 -2.31
C ALA A 539 36.16 19.01 -3.04
N LEU A 540 35.56 19.95 -2.32
CA LEU A 540 34.83 21.09 -2.90
C LEU A 540 35.75 21.99 -3.72
N ARG A 541 36.94 22.29 -3.22
CA ARG A 541 37.94 23.10 -3.96
C ARG A 541 38.37 22.46 -5.26
N SER A 542 38.50 21.15 -5.33
CA SER A 542 38.90 20.45 -6.59
C SER A 542 37.80 20.51 -7.67
N ILE A 543 36.54 20.78 -7.28
CA ILE A 543 35.39 20.87 -8.18
C ILE A 543 35.11 22.33 -8.60
N THR A 544 35.52 23.31 -7.79
CA THR A 544 35.31 24.75 -8.04
C THR A 544 35.80 25.15 -9.43
N GLY A 545 35.01 25.91 -10.20
CA GLY A 545 35.31 26.38 -11.53
C GLY A 545 35.14 25.34 -12.66
N THR A 546 34.78 24.08 -12.35
CA THR A 546 34.52 23.05 -13.37
C THR A 546 33.05 22.99 -13.76
N ARG A 547 32.16 23.39 -12.87
CA ARG A 547 30.67 23.43 -13.04
C ARG A 547 30.08 24.50 -12.14
N THR A 548 28.80 24.86 -12.41
CA THR A 548 28.10 25.84 -11.58
C THR A 548 27.79 25.22 -10.23
N MET A 549 28.10 25.95 -9.15
CA MET A 549 27.91 25.48 -7.78
C MET A 549 27.05 26.44 -6.97
N ILE A 550 26.04 25.89 -6.27
CA ILE A 550 25.24 26.64 -5.30
C ILE A 550 25.44 26.00 -3.95
N VAL A 551 25.92 26.77 -2.98
CA VAL A 551 26.24 26.28 -1.63
C VAL A 551 25.35 26.99 -0.62
N ILE A 552 24.46 26.24 0.06
CA ILE A 552 23.78 26.75 1.25
C ILE A 552 24.74 26.60 2.43
N ALA A 553 25.30 27.74 2.87
CA ALA A 553 26.39 27.71 3.82
C ALA A 553 25.96 28.12 5.21
N HIS A 554 26.31 27.27 6.19
CA HIS A 554 26.25 27.56 7.60
C HIS A 554 27.63 27.74 8.25
N ARG A 555 28.72 27.58 7.47
CA ARG A 555 30.11 27.75 7.95
C ARG A 555 30.87 28.75 7.09
N LEU A 556 31.67 29.58 7.76
CA LEU A 556 32.42 30.68 7.17
C LEU A 556 33.43 30.24 6.11
N SER A 557 34.08 29.09 6.32
CA SER A 557 35.10 28.55 5.42
C SER A 557 34.57 28.30 4.01
N THR A 558 33.31 27.86 3.89
CA THR A 558 32.67 27.56 2.60
C THR A 558 32.20 28.83 1.88
N VAL A 559 31.83 29.86 2.65
CA VAL A 559 31.32 31.13 2.12
C VAL A 559 32.46 31.99 1.53
N ARG A 560 33.61 31.99 2.20
CA ARG A 560 34.75 32.87 1.84
C ARG A 560 35.29 32.62 0.45
N ASP A 561 35.32 31.35 0.04
CA ASP A 561 35.91 30.96 -1.25
C ASP A 561 34.87 31.05 -2.43
N ALA A 562 33.63 31.53 -2.19
CA ALA A 562 32.63 31.70 -3.22
C ALA A 562 32.88 32.93 -4.08
N ASN A 563 32.60 32.83 -5.38
CA ASN A 563 32.68 33.94 -6.33
C ASN A 563 31.63 35.03 -6.02
N GLN A 564 30.48 34.60 -5.49
CA GLN A 564 29.37 35.48 -5.16
C GLN A 564 28.69 34.97 -3.89
N ILE A 565 28.37 35.88 -3.01
CA ILE A 565 27.59 35.63 -1.78
C ILE A 565 26.26 36.34 -1.91
N VAL A 566 25.18 35.63 -1.66
CA VAL A 566 23.81 36.13 -1.70
C VAL A 566 23.22 36.00 -0.31
N VAL A 567 22.89 37.13 0.32
CA VAL A 567 22.32 37.18 1.67
C VAL A 567 20.81 37.29 1.57
N LEU A 568 20.13 36.22 1.98
CA LEU A 568 18.67 36.18 2.07
C LEU A 568 18.20 36.52 3.49
N ASP A 569 17.24 37.43 3.58
CA ASP A 569 16.54 37.73 4.83
C ASP A 569 15.06 37.97 4.54
N GLN A 570 14.18 37.32 5.34
CA GLN A 570 12.72 37.42 5.22
C GLN A 570 12.19 37.22 3.78
N GLY A 571 12.82 36.30 3.03
CA GLY A 571 12.40 35.94 1.68
C GLY A 571 12.81 36.92 0.57
N THR A 572 13.72 37.85 0.87
CA THR A 572 14.28 38.80 -0.12
C THR A 572 15.80 38.73 -0.13
N ILE A 573 16.42 39.07 -1.27
CA ILE A 573 17.86 39.27 -1.36
C ILE A 573 18.18 40.66 -0.78
N ARG A 574 18.96 40.72 0.30
CA ARG A 574 19.35 41.95 0.98
C ARG A 574 20.69 42.46 0.53
N GLU A 575 21.64 41.58 0.36
CA GLU A 575 23.00 41.91 -0.02
C GLU A 575 23.51 40.87 -1.03
N GLN A 576 24.36 41.34 -1.94
CA GLN A 576 24.98 40.52 -2.96
C GLN A 576 26.37 41.08 -3.32
N GLY A 577 27.37 40.23 -3.32
CA GLY A 577 28.77 40.65 -3.59
C GLY A 577 29.76 39.55 -3.25
N ASP A 578 31.05 39.86 -3.29
CA ASP A 578 32.11 39.00 -2.81
C ASP A 578 32.34 39.19 -1.30
N HIS A 579 33.20 38.33 -0.72
CA HIS A 579 33.47 38.34 0.72
C HIS A 579 34.01 39.67 1.24
N GLU A 580 34.97 40.28 0.51
CA GLU A 580 35.63 41.51 0.97
C GLU A 580 34.70 42.71 0.85
N THR A 581 33.98 42.81 -0.23
CA THR A 581 33.00 43.88 -0.47
C THR A 581 31.90 43.87 0.59
N LEU A 582 31.30 42.68 0.90
CA LEU A 582 30.24 42.57 1.88
C LEU A 582 30.71 42.78 3.32
N LEU A 583 31.93 42.42 3.66
CA LEU A 583 32.54 42.75 4.94
C LEU A 583 32.75 44.27 5.09
N ALA A 584 33.25 44.92 4.03
CA ALA A 584 33.50 46.36 4.03
C ALA A 584 32.21 47.20 4.18
N GLN A 585 31.07 46.67 3.64
CA GLN A 585 29.78 47.31 3.77
C GLN A 585 29.22 47.30 5.20
N GLY A 586 29.71 46.43 6.09
CA GLY A 586 29.29 46.35 7.48
C GLY A 586 27.81 45.95 7.68
N GLY A 587 27.20 45.34 6.69
CA GLY A 587 25.78 44.98 6.66
C GLY A 587 25.43 43.68 7.39
N LEU A 588 24.34 43.04 6.95
CA LEU A 588 23.86 41.77 7.53
C LEU A 588 24.88 40.65 7.42
N TYR A 589 25.57 40.56 6.25
CA TYR A 589 26.68 39.62 6.07
C TYR A 589 27.77 39.74 7.10
N ALA A 590 28.29 40.97 7.29
CA ALA A 590 29.34 41.25 8.25
C ALA A 590 28.91 40.89 9.69
N HIS A 591 27.66 41.16 10.03
CA HIS A 591 27.09 40.77 11.32
C HIS A 591 27.00 39.22 11.48
N LEU A 592 26.50 38.51 10.49
CA LEU A 592 26.44 37.03 10.50
C LEU A 592 27.84 36.42 10.57
N TYR A 593 28.79 37.00 9.85
CA TYR A 593 30.19 36.59 9.85
C TYR A 593 30.84 36.79 11.22
N SER A 594 30.63 37.94 11.92
CA SER A 594 31.18 38.18 13.23
C SER A 594 30.66 37.18 14.29
N ILE A 595 29.35 36.89 14.28
CA ILE A 595 28.76 35.90 15.18
C ILE A 595 29.36 34.51 15.01
N GLN A 596 29.69 34.10 13.77
CA GLN A 596 30.27 32.80 13.50
C GLN A 596 31.76 32.75 13.84
N ARG A 597 32.51 33.84 13.59
CA ARG A 597 33.90 33.96 13.98
C ARG A 597 34.12 33.86 15.49
N ASP A 598 33.25 34.50 16.25
CA ASP A 598 33.34 34.50 17.72
C ASP A 598 32.92 33.14 18.34
N ARG A 599 32.27 32.27 17.56
CA ARG A 599 31.95 30.88 17.96
C ARG A 599 33.05 29.86 17.56
N ALA A 600 33.96 30.22 16.67
CA ALA A 600 35.11 29.38 16.35
C ALA A 600 36.11 29.47 17.51
N PRO A 601 36.45 28.38 18.23
CA PRO A 601 37.49 28.42 19.25
C PRO A 601 38.76 28.91 18.59
N HIS A 602 39.42 29.87 19.21
CA HIS A 602 40.74 30.35 18.82
C HIS A 602 41.67 29.15 18.72
N ALA A 603 42.08 28.79 17.47
CA ALA A 603 43.12 27.83 17.19
C ALA A 603 44.50 28.49 17.32
#